data_d162a8b04bf11da9739838c49fd9fbd0
#
_entry.id   d162a8b04bf11da9739838c49fd9fbd0
#
_cell.length_a   1.000
_cell.length_b   1.000
_cell.length_c   1.000
_cell.angle_alpha   90.00
_cell.angle_beta   90.00
_cell.angle_gamma   90.00
#
_symmetry.space_group_name_H-M   'P 1'
#
loop_
_entity.id
_entity.type
_entity.pdbx_description
1 polymer ?
#
loop_
_entity_poly.entity_id
_entity_poly.type
_entity_poly.pdbx_seq_one_letter_code
_entity_poly.pdbx_strand_id
1 'polypeptide(L)'
;MFDKRREYDNILYRDMPLEDQHEWFGYTQKKFLHNIDTFYYSVKFRNDFRLKSKDPQVEKMRKFFKLQYNYLNGNEDQPELHLPKLGKNLYLKPVTFSRFYTTCLSYPEYFDIFLAPVVPKAADGGESVTCECVVQIRSYMLWIMGVRDAFENSYRYVKNIAEYFGLEIDFVQENRVDYCWHSNYLKDPETFFSPENFYKMRVDRFKNATYVTNKVGSEDYEIDYVALGKRSDKVFVRIYQKTREVIEQNYKPWFFQIWEMNGLISKYDKWVYERCYQKRNWFYRYTARLEFFLEHGQDPYYTNYVRQILDGTLTIEEDALIRLADKLTPKLNYVVNVEYQTMRRHSKSYDLIPFKDHRNKGECKRIYDYLDNRKLIIDYLTERVFKMVEKTGDSKKYRRPYCGFWKALRSTRCIDMKMTPDEVKLVRNYNRKLSVESMKKRVIGSAVTLGIYMR
;
A
#
# COMPACT_ATOMS: atom_id res chain seq x y z
N MET A 1 -21.73 25.65 -2.63
CA MET A 1 -20.71 25.34 -3.65
C MET A 1 -21.26 25.49 -5.08
N PHE A 2 -22.53 25.17 -5.34
CA PHE A 2 -23.12 25.22 -6.69
C PHE A 2 -23.60 26.61 -7.17
N ASP A 3 -23.85 27.54 -6.26
CA ASP A 3 -24.36 28.88 -6.65
C ASP A 3 -23.33 29.78 -7.35
N LYS A 4 -22.06 29.66 -7.00
CA LYS A 4 -20.99 30.45 -7.64
C LYS A 4 -20.70 30.04 -9.10
N ARG A 5 -21.10 28.84 -9.53
CA ARG A 5 -20.91 28.39 -10.91
C ARG A 5 -21.64 29.24 -11.93
N ARG A 6 -22.77 29.82 -11.57
CA ARG A 6 -23.59 30.67 -12.47
C ARG A 6 -22.86 31.92 -12.91
N GLU A 7 -21.90 32.40 -12.12
CA GLU A 7 -21.10 33.57 -12.46
C GLU A 7 -20.09 33.29 -13.60
N TYR A 8 -19.78 32.00 -13.85
CA TYR A 8 -18.75 31.58 -14.80
C TYR A 8 -19.27 30.72 -15.96
N ASP A 9 -20.54 30.86 -16.30
CA ASP A 9 -21.22 30.00 -17.29
C ASP A 9 -20.51 29.93 -18.66
N ASN A 10 -19.71 30.93 -19.02
CA ASN A 10 -18.98 31.02 -20.28
C ASN A 10 -17.46 31.00 -20.12
N ILE A 11 -16.95 30.81 -18.93
CA ILE A 11 -15.51 30.81 -18.64
C ILE A 11 -15.02 29.38 -18.50
N LEU A 12 -13.95 29.03 -19.24
CA LEU A 12 -13.28 27.74 -19.08
C LEU A 12 -12.54 27.73 -17.78
N TYR A 13 -12.48 26.55 -17.14
CA TYR A 13 -11.79 26.37 -15.87
C TYR A 13 -10.37 26.97 -15.85
N ARG A 14 -9.59 26.80 -16.94
CA ARG A 14 -8.20 27.31 -17.03
C ARG A 14 -8.11 28.84 -16.99
N ASP A 15 -9.17 29.53 -17.36
CA ASP A 15 -9.25 30.98 -17.48
C ASP A 15 -9.83 31.63 -16.21
N MET A 16 -10.23 30.80 -15.23
CA MET A 16 -10.72 31.25 -13.93
C MET A 16 -9.60 31.72 -13.03
N PRO A 17 -9.82 32.68 -12.11
CA PRO A 17 -8.89 33.02 -11.04
C PRO A 17 -8.55 31.78 -10.22
N LEU A 18 -7.30 31.67 -9.75
CA LEU A 18 -6.83 30.52 -8.95
C LEU A 18 -7.65 30.28 -7.68
N GLU A 19 -8.12 31.35 -7.06
CA GLU A 19 -8.95 31.31 -5.86
C GLU A 19 -10.28 30.60 -6.14
N ASP A 20 -10.94 30.97 -7.25
CA ASP A 20 -12.21 30.39 -7.67
C ASP A 20 -12.06 28.94 -8.16
N GLN A 21 -10.92 28.62 -8.81
CA GLN A 21 -10.59 27.25 -9.16
C GLN A 21 -10.53 26.36 -7.91
N HIS A 22 -9.91 26.82 -6.82
CA HIS A 22 -9.85 26.09 -5.56
C HIS A 22 -11.21 25.91 -4.91
N GLU A 23 -12.05 26.93 -4.93
CA GLU A 23 -13.39 26.87 -4.37
C GLU A 23 -14.30 25.87 -5.11
N TRP A 24 -14.16 25.78 -6.42
CA TRP A 24 -14.93 24.86 -7.26
C TRP A 24 -14.57 23.40 -7.06
N PHE A 25 -13.28 23.10 -7.00
CA PHE A 25 -12.78 21.72 -7.03
C PHE A 25 -12.16 21.25 -5.72
N GLY A 26 -12.19 22.09 -4.72
CA GLY A 26 -11.60 21.82 -3.42
C GLY A 26 -10.11 22.16 -3.35
N TYR A 27 -9.63 22.26 -2.13
CA TYR A 27 -8.26 22.66 -1.84
C TYR A 27 -7.38 21.43 -1.61
N THR A 28 -6.20 21.42 -2.23
CA THR A 28 -5.16 20.45 -1.96
C THR A 28 -3.89 21.14 -1.46
N GLN A 29 -3.21 20.48 -0.51
CA GLN A 29 -1.92 20.94 0.00
C GLN A 29 -0.80 20.10 -0.60
N LYS A 30 0.27 20.77 -1.04
CA LYS A 30 1.49 20.06 -1.50
C LYS A 30 2.25 19.52 -0.30
N LYS A 31 2.13 18.22 -0.06
CA LYS A 31 2.72 17.58 1.12
C LYS A 31 3.03 16.11 0.93
N PHE A 32 3.62 15.55 1.97
CA PHE A 32 3.85 14.11 2.12
C PHE A 32 3.03 13.56 3.28
N LEU A 33 2.49 12.37 3.11
CA LEU A 33 2.01 11.52 4.19
C LEU A 33 2.97 10.34 4.34
N HIS A 34 3.59 10.24 5.51
CA HIS A 34 4.50 9.14 5.82
C HIS A 34 3.79 8.11 6.71
N ASN A 35 3.96 6.82 6.38
CA ASN A 35 3.51 5.72 7.21
C ASN A 35 4.33 4.45 6.92
N ILE A 36 4.04 3.37 7.64
CA ILE A 36 4.43 2.01 7.29
C ILE A 36 3.27 1.38 6.50
N ASP A 37 3.54 0.88 5.28
CA ASP A 37 2.52 0.24 4.43
C ASP A 37 2.45 -1.27 4.64
N THR A 38 3.53 -1.89 5.12
CA THR A 38 3.58 -3.33 5.42
C THR A 38 4.50 -3.56 6.61
N PHE A 39 4.04 -4.35 7.56
CA PHE A 39 4.83 -4.75 8.71
C PHE A 39 4.71 -6.24 8.96
N TYR A 40 5.83 -6.94 8.84
CA TYR A 40 5.95 -8.35 9.22
C TYR A 40 6.78 -8.47 10.48
N TYR A 41 6.31 -9.27 11.40
CA TYR A 41 7.11 -9.70 12.55
C TYR A 41 7.05 -11.22 12.69
N SER A 42 8.06 -11.77 13.35
CA SER A 42 8.19 -13.21 13.58
C SER A 42 8.19 -13.50 15.07
N VAL A 43 7.57 -14.62 15.43
CA VAL A 43 7.46 -15.09 16.81
C VAL A 43 8.15 -16.45 16.93
N LYS A 44 9.05 -16.56 17.90
CA LYS A 44 9.72 -17.82 18.27
C LYS A 44 9.02 -18.41 19.48
N PHE A 45 8.72 -19.71 19.41
CA PHE A 45 8.24 -20.48 20.56
C PHE A 45 9.39 -21.29 21.17
N ARG A 46 9.29 -21.58 22.46
CA ARG A 46 10.25 -22.43 23.17
C ARG A 46 10.01 -23.93 22.95
N ASN A 47 8.78 -24.28 22.52
CA ASN A 47 8.38 -25.65 22.32
C ASN A 47 9.15 -26.34 21.18
N ASP A 48 9.26 -27.63 21.22
CA ASP A 48 9.92 -28.44 20.19
C ASP A 48 8.99 -28.70 19.01
N PHE A 49 9.22 -28.02 17.90
CA PHE A 49 8.46 -28.12 16.64
C PHE A 49 9.06 -29.13 15.64
N ARG A 50 9.94 -30.03 16.07
CA ARG A 50 10.47 -31.07 15.18
C ARG A 50 9.41 -32.12 14.85
N LEU A 51 9.52 -32.73 13.67
CA LEU A 51 8.60 -33.79 13.22
C LEU A 51 8.40 -34.92 14.22
N LYS A 52 9.45 -35.27 14.97
CA LYS A 52 9.46 -36.36 15.95
C LYS A 52 9.26 -35.87 17.39
N SER A 53 8.87 -34.64 17.59
CA SER A 53 8.61 -34.13 18.93
C SER A 53 7.47 -34.89 19.59
N LYS A 54 7.70 -35.24 20.87
CA LYS A 54 6.70 -35.86 21.76
C LYS A 54 5.98 -34.82 22.63
N ASP A 55 6.24 -33.53 22.42
CA ASP A 55 5.57 -32.45 23.15
C ASP A 55 4.05 -32.51 22.90
N PRO A 56 3.22 -32.76 23.93
CA PRO A 56 1.75 -32.89 23.76
C PRO A 56 1.10 -31.63 23.22
N GLN A 57 1.70 -30.47 23.44
CA GLN A 57 1.19 -29.20 23.04
C GLN A 57 1.42 -28.97 21.54
N VAL A 58 2.57 -29.37 21.04
CA VAL A 58 2.86 -29.43 19.61
C VAL A 58 1.94 -30.43 18.90
N GLU A 59 1.58 -31.53 19.52
CA GLU A 59 0.67 -32.53 18.98
C GLU A 59 -0.74 -31.93 18.76
N LYS A 60 -1.25 -31.15 19.71
CA LYS A 60 -2.53 -30.44 19.56
C LYS A 60 -2.51 -29.52 18.32
N MET A 61 -1.43 -28.79 18.12
CA MET A 61 -1.25 -27.91 16.97
C MET A 61 -1.15 -28.69 15.66
N ARG A 62 -0.46 -29.85 15.65
CA ARG A 62 -0.37 -30.73 14.48
C ARG A 62 -1.74 -31.29 14.05
N LYS A 63 -2.60 -31.65 15.01
CA LYS A 63 -3.99 -32.05 14.72
C LYS A 63 -4.75 -30.94 14.00
N PHE A 64 -4.59 -29.71 14.45
CA PHE A 64 -5.17 -28.54 13.77
C PHE A 64 -4.65 -28.39 12.33
N PHE A 65 -3.35 -28.57 12.09
CA PHE A 65 -2.79 -28.54 10.71
C PHE A 65 -3.32 -29.67 9.83
N LYS A 66 -3.62 -30.84 10.41
CA LYS A 66 -4.22 -31.94 9.67
C LYS A 66 -5.65 -31.61 9.23
N LEU A 67 -6.45 -30.98 10.07
CA LEU A 67 -7.78 -30.48 9.69
C LEU A 67 -7.68 -29.49 8.52
N GLN A 68 -6.71 -28.59 8.56
CA GLN A 68 -6.45 -27.68 7.45
C GLN A 68 -6.14 -28.40 6.14
N TYR A 69 -5.25 -29.38 6.21
CA TYR A 69 -4.88 -30.18 5.04
C TYR A 69 -6.10 -30.89 4.44
N ASN A 70 -6.94 -31.48 5.28
CA ASN A 70 -8.18 -32.15 4.85
C ASN A 70 -9.14 -31.17 4.19
N TYR A 71 -9.34 -29.99 4.78
CA TYR A 71 -10.16 -28.93 4.20
C TYR A 71 -9.66 -28.50 2.81
N LEU A 72 -8.36 -28.25 2.64
CA LEU A 72 -7.77 -27.85 1.37
C LEU A 72 -7.91 -28.92 0.27
N ASN A 73 -8.09 -30.18 0.66
CA ASN A 73 -8.34 -31.30 -0.25
C ASN A 73 -9.84 -31.62 -0.42
N GLY A 74 -10.73 -30.78 0.08
CA GLY A 74 -12.18 -30.93 -0.08
C GLY A 74 -12.82 -32.02 0.78
N ASN A 75 -12.13 -32.49 1.83
CA ASN A 75 -12.60 -33.59 2.67
C ASN A 75 -13.33 -33.12 3.95
N GLU A 76 -13.28 -31.85 4.28
CA GLU A 76 -13.90 -31.27 5.49
C GLU A 76 -14.32 -29.80 5.24
N ASP A 77 -15.21 -29.28 6.09
CA ASP A 77 -15.65 -27.90 6.09
C ASP A 77 -14.49 -26.96 6.50
N GLN A 78 -14.60 -25.68 6.12
CA GLN A 78 -13.59 -24.68 6.45
C GLN A 78 -13.42 -24.55 7.97
N PRO A 79 -12.27 -24.90 8.54
CA PRO A 79 -12.03 -24.78 9.97
C PRO A 79 -11.86 -23.32 10.37
N GLU A 80 -12.49 -22.97 11.49
CA GLU A 80 -12.31 -21.71 12.16
C GLU A 80 -11.62 -21.92 13.51
N LEU A 81 -10.73 -21.00 13.87
CA LEU A 81 -10.16 -20.97 15.22
C LEU A 81 -10.87 -19.92 16.04
N HIS A 82 -11.78 -20.38 16.91
CA HIS A 82 -12.42 -19.51 17.88
C HIS A 82 -11.48 -19.22 19.06
N LEU A 83 -11.27 -17.94 19.34
CA LEU A 83 -10.46 -17.46 20.45
C LEU A 83 -11.37 -16.87 21.53
N PRO A 84 -11.81 -17.65 22.55
CA PRO A 84 -12.83 -17.25 23.50
C PRO A 84 -12.53 -15.94 24.24
N LYS A 85 -11.27 -15.72 24.63
CA LYS A 85 -10.84 -14.47 25.33
C LYS A 85 -10.99 -13.21 24.50
N LEU A 86 -11.01 -13.33 23.19
CA LEU A 86 -11.17 -12.21 22.27
C LEU A 86 -12.58 -12.11 21.70
N GLY A 87 -13.41 -13.14 21.89
CA GLY A 87 -14.75 -13.22 21.29
C GLY A 87 -14.72 -13.13 19.76
N LYS A 88 -13.65 -13.60 19.13
CA LYS A 88 -13.37 -13.47 17.69
C LYS A 88 -12.90 -14.78 17.09
N ASN A 89 -13.27 -14.99 15.84
CA ASN A 89 -12.80 -16.10 15.03
C ASN A 89 -11.70 -15.66 14.07
N LEU A 90 -10.68 -16.52 13.92
CA LEU A 90 -9.73 -16.45 12.82
C LEU A 90 -10.13 -17.49 11.76
N TYR A 91 -10.05 -17.08 10.52
CA TYR A 91 -10.42 -17.90 9.37
C TYR A 91 -9.19 -18.51 8.74
N LEU A 92 -9.26 -19.80 8.45
CA LEU A 92 -8.22 -20.46 7.69
C LEU A 92 -8.29 -20.04 6.23
N LYS A 93 -7.13 -19.63 5.67
CA LYS A 93 -7.00 -19.32 4.23
C LYS A 93 -6.09 -20.31 3.52
N PRO A 94 -6.40 -20.67 2.27
CA PRO A 94 -5.55 -21.52 1.44
C PRO A 94 -4.38 -20.71 0.82
N VAL A 95 -3.61 -20.04 1.69
CA VAL A 95 -2.47 -19.20 1.31
C VAL A 95 -1.26 -19.60 2.13
N THR A 96 -0.12 -19.73 1.49
CA THR A 96 1.17 -20.00 2.13
C THR A 96 2.08 -18.78 2.06
N PHE A 97 2.85 -18.54 3.10
CA PHE A 97 3.89 -17.51 3.09
C PHE A 97 5.18 -18.03 2.42
N SER A 98 5.50 -19.28 2.66
CA SER A 98 6.60 -20.01 2.03
C SER A 98 6.37 -21.52 2.22
N ARG A 99 7.29 -22.34 1.67
CA ARG A 99 7.25 -23.80 1.85
C ARG A 99 7.19 -24.30 3.31
N PHE A 100 7.60 -23.46 4.27
CA PHE A 100 7.55 -23.80 5.69
C PHE A 100 6.29 -23.32 6.39
N TYR A 101 5.80 -22.15 6.02
CA TYR A 101 4.62 -21.52 6.63
C TYR A 101 3.38 -21.84 5.79
N THR A 102 2.86 -23.04 6.01
CA THR A 102 1.78 -23.58 5.18
C THR A 102 0.38 -23.30 5.73
N THR A 103 0.28 -22.85 6.97
CA THR A 103 -1.00 -22.50 7.60
C THR A 103 -1.15 -21.01 7.71
N CYS A 104 -2.26 -20.48 7.21
CA CYS A 104 -2.60 -19.06 7.31
C CYS A 104 -3.92 -18.89 8.07
N LEU A 105 -3.83 -18.29 9.25
CA LEU A 105 -4.99 -17.82 10.03
C LEU A 105 -5.18 -16.33 9.78
N SER A 106 -6.34 -15.93 9.30
CA SER A 106 -6.61 -14.56 8.88
C SER A 106 -7.64 -13.88 9.77
N TYR A 107 -7.37 -12.65 10.16
CA TYR A 107 -8.38 -11.68 10.53
C TYR A 107 -8.57 -10.75 9.33
N PRO A 108 -9.66 -10.90 8.54
CA PRO A 108 -9.80 -10.24 7.25
C PRO A 108 -9.55 -8.74 7.31
N GLU A 109 -8.87 -8.19 6.29
CA GLU A 109 -8.47 -6.79 6.13
C GLU A 109 -7.39 -6.28 7.10
N TYR A 110 -7.15 -6.95 8.26
CA TYR A 110 -6.26 -6.47 9.31
C TYR A 110 -4.89 -7.14 9.29
N PHE A 111 -4.87 -8.47 9.45
CA PHE A 111 -3.60 -9.22 9.48
C PHE A 111 -3.80 -10.69 9.11
N ASP A 112 -2.70 -11.32 8.75
CA ASP A 112 -2.58 -12.76 8.54
C ASP A 112 -1.48 -13.31 9.46
N ILE A 113 -1.75 -14.47 10.08
CA ILE A 113 -0.83 -15.20 10.94
C ILE A 113 -0.45 -16.50 10.23
N PHE A 114 0.82 -16.62 9.87
CA PHE A 114 1.36 -17.78 9.21
C PHE A 114 2.10 -18.68 10.23
N LEU A 115 1.73 -19.94 10.27
CA LEU A 115 2.31 -20.91 11.17
C LEU A 115 3.06 -21.99 10.38
N ALA A 116 4.23 -22.38 10.90
CA ALA A 116 5.02 -23.48 10.39
C ALA A 116 4.71 -24.76 11.20
N PRO A 117 4.17 -25.82 10.57
CA PRO A 117 3.90 -27.07 11.27
C PRO A 117 5.17 -27.80 11.70
N VAL A 118 6.27 -27.50 11.04
CA VAL A 118 7.59 -28.08 11.30
C VAL A 118 8.68 -27.04 11.03
N VAL A 119 9.62 -26.91 11.92
CA VAL A 119 10.78 -26.05 11.75
C VAL A 119 12.03 -26.93 11.52
N PRO A 120 12.80 -26.67 10.47
CA PRO A 120 14.01 -27.43 10.19
C PRO A 120 15.05 -27.21 11.30
N LYS A 121 15.87 -28.22 11.57
CA LYS A 121 17.06 -28.08 12.43
C LYS A 121 18.04 -27.07 11.78
N ALA A 122 18.82 -26.39 12.60
CA ALA A 122 20.03 -25.73 12.15
C ALA A 122 20.99 -26.70 11.48
N ALA A 123 21.80 -26.21 10.54
CA ALA A 123 22.75 -27.08 9.81
C ALA A 123 23.78 -27.78 10.70
N ASP A 124 24.08 -27.18 11.85
CA ASP A 124 24.97 -27.72 12.89
C ASP A 124 24.27 -28.70 13.87
N GLY A 125 22.99 -29.00 13.63
CA GLY A 125 22.19 -29.84 14.53
C GLY A 125 21.65 -29.14 15.78
N GLY A 126 21.98 -27.87 15.98
CA GLY A 126 21.51 -27.04 17.10
C GLY A 126 20.05 -26.58 16.97
N GLU A 127 19.65 -25.65 17.83
CA GLU A 127 18.32 -25.02 17.77
C GLU A 127 18.15 -24.25 16.50
N SER A 128 16.99 -24.43 15.84
CA SER A 128 16.65 -23.63 14.67
C SER A 128 16.45 -22.16 15.06
N VAL A 129 17.12 -21.27 14.34
CA VAL A 129 16.88 -19.82 14.42
C VAL A 129 15.63 -19.38 13.67
N THR A 130 14.97 -20.30 12.97
CA THR A 130 13.71 -20.03 12.25
C THR A 130 12.56 -19.92 13.25
N CYS A 131 11.81 -18.84 13.18
CA CYS A 131 10.61 -18.66 13.98
C CYS A 131 9.47 -19.50 13.43
N GLU A 132 8.62 -20.03 14.29
CA GLU A 132 7.49 -20.89 13.93
C GLU A 132 6.28 -20.10 13.46
N CYS A 133 6.22 -18.81 13.78
CA CYS A 133 5.12 -17.94 13.44
C CYS A 133 5.63 -16.67 12.75
N VAL A 134 4.94 -16.26 11.69
CA VAL A 134 5.12 -14.95 11.03
C VAL A 134 3.77 -14.27 10.93
N VAL A 135 3.71 -13.01 11.34
CA VAL A 135 2.51 -12.20 11.24
C VAL A 135 2.73 -11.11 10.21
N GLN A 136 1.79 -10.99 9.28
CA GLN A 136 1.71 -9.90 8.33
C GLN A 136 0.60 -8.95 8.75
N ILE A 137 0.95 -7.76 9.22
CA ILE A 137 -0.01 -6.68 9.43
C ILE A 137 -0.21 -5.97 8.09
N ARG A 138 -1.46 -5.83 7.70
CA ARG A 138 -1.84 -5.25 6.41
C ARG A 138 -1.88 -3.73 6.46
N SER A 139 -1.67 -3.14 5.32
CA SER A 139 -1.69 -1.71 5.07
C SER A 139 -2.91 -1.03 5.73
N TYR A 140 -4.12 -1.56 5.54
CA TYR A 140 -5.34 -0.99 6.11
C TYR A 140 -5.25 -0.77 7.62
N MET A 141 -4.84 -1.81 8.36
CA MET A 141 -4.70 -1.73 9.82
C MET A 141 -3.63 -0.71 10.24
N LEU A 142 -2.48 -0.70 9.53
CA LEU A 142 -1.38 0.23 9.81
C LEU A 142 -1.78 1.70 9.61
N TRP A 143 -2.61 1.96 8.59
CA TRP A 143 -3.04 3.32 8.28
C TRP A 143 -4.15 3.85 9.19
N ILE A 144 -5.01 2.98 9.75
CA ILE A 144 -6.08 3.40 10.66
C ILE A 144 -5.67 3.45 12.13
N MET A 145 -4.69 2.63 12.55
CA MET A 145 -4.32 2.48 13.97
C MET A 145 -2.93 2.99 14.31
N GLY A 146 -2.05 3.18 13.30
CA GLY A 146 -0.62 3.34 13.53
C GLY A 146 0.06 2.02 13.83
N VAL A 147 1.39 1.96 13.64
CA VAL A 147 2.14 0.68 13.69
C VAL A 147 2.21 0.07 15.07
N ARG A 148 2.30 0.88 16.13
CA ARG A 148 2.39 0.36 17.52
C ARG A 148 1.10 -0.32 17.93
N ASP A 149 -0.04 0.37 17.81
CA ASP A 149 -1.35 -0.16 18.17
C ASP A 149 -1.72 -1.37 17.27
N ALA A 150 -1.36 -1.32 15.98
CA ALA A 150 -1.55 -2.43 15.06
C ALA A 150 -0.72 -3.68 15.46
N PHE A 151 0.54 -3.48 15.86
CA PHE A 151 1.35 -4.56 16.42
C PHE A 151 0.73 -5.13 17.69
N GLU A 152 0.43 -4.32 18.69
CA GLU A 152 -0.12 -4.75 19.97
C GLU A 152 -1.47 -5.47 19.80
N ASN A 153 -2.31 -4.99 18.87
CA ASN A 153 -3.57 -5.63 18.58
C ASN A 153 -3.37 -7.02 17.96
N SER A 154 -2.56 -7.14 16.90
CA SER A 154 -2.29 -8.42 16.26
C SER A 154 -1.55 -9.39 17.19
N TYR A 155 -0.66 -8.87 18.04
CA TYR A 155 0.10 -9.68 18.99
C TYR A 155 -0.79 -10.28 20.08
N ARG A 156 -1.86 -9.59 20.51
CA ARG A 156 -2.86 -10.20 21.41
C ARG A 156 -3.47 -11.48 20.83
N TYR A 157 -3.72 -11.50 19.51
CA TYR A 157 -4.19 -12.73 18.84
C TYR A 157 -3.13 -13.82 18.88
N VAL A 158 -1.85 -13.50 18.65
CA VAL A 158 -0.76 -14.47 18.72
C VAL A 158 -0.65 -15.05 20.13
N LYS A 159 -0.74 -14.22 21.18
CA LYS A 159 -0.76 -14.68 22.58
C LYS A 159 -1.91 -15.65 22.86
N ASN A 160 -3.11 -15.32 22.38
CA ASN A 160 -4.26 -16.20 22.57
C ASN A 160 -4.13 -17.52 21.79
N ILE A 161 -3.51 -17.51 20.60
CA ILE A 161 -3.18 -18.73 19.85
C ILE A 161 -2.16 -19.56 20.64
N ALA A 162 -1.10 -18.94 21.11
CA ALA A 162 -0.08 -19.61 21.91
C ALA A 162 -0.72 -20.27 23.14
N GLU A 163 -1.53 -19.55 23.89
CA GLU A 163 -2.25 -20.08 25.05
C GLU A 163 -3.22 -21.21 24.68
N TYR A 164 -3.98 -21.06 23.59
CA TYR A 164 -4.90 -22.09 23.11
C TYR A 164 -4.20 -23.41 22.80
N PHE A 165 -3.02 -23.34 22.19
CA PHE A 165 -2.19 -24.52 21.91
C PHE A 165 -1.23 -24.88 23.05
N GLY A 166 -1.16 -24.08 24.12
CA GLY A 166 -0.27 -24.26 25.24
C GLY A 166 1.20 -24.03 24.88
N LEU A 167 1.49 -23.12 23.98
CA LEU A 167 2.83 -22.75 23.53
C LEU A 167 3.40 -21.61 24.39
N GLU A 168 4.71 -21.62 24.61
CA GLU A 168 5.43 -20.54 25.27
C GLU A 168 6.15 -19.66 24.26
N ILE A 169 5.93 -18.35 24.30
CA ILE A 169 6.63 -17.39 23.45
C ILE A 169 8.03 -17.14 24.05
N ASP A 170 9.06 -17.30 23.21
CA ASP A 170 10.44 -16.99 23.57
C ASP A 170 10.77 -15.52 23.25
N PHE A 171 10.62 -15.13 21.99
CA PHE A 171 10.83 -13.74 21.57
C PHE A 171 10.04 -13.36 20.32
N VAL A 172 9.91 -12.06 20.12
CA VAL A 172 9.31 -11.45 18.93
C VAL A 172 10.30 -10.50 18.27
N GLN A 173 10.37 -10.52 16.93
CA GLN A 173 11.30 -9.70 16.18
C GLN A 173 10.68 -9.20 14.89
N GLU A 174 11.13 -8.03 14.43
CA GLU A 174 10.79 -7.53 13.10
C GLU A 174 11.32 -8.46 12.00
N ASN A 175 10.60 -8.57 10.90
CA ASN A 175 11.00 -9.38 9.75
C ASN A 175 11.13 -8.53 8.49
N ARG A 176 10.06 -7.83 8.11
CA ARG A 176 10.03 -6.90 6.98
C ARG A 176 9.23 -5.67 7.35
N VAL A 177 9.74 -4.51 6.96
CA VAL A 177 9.05 -3.24 7.12
C VAL A 177 9.14 -2.44 5.83
N ASP A 178 8.00 -1.99 5.33
CA ASP A 178 7.91 -1.16 4.14
C ASP A 178 7.51 0.27 4.57
N TYR A 179 8.48 1.17 4.55
CA TYR A 179 8.26 2.60 4.81
C TYR A 179 7.76 3.27 3.54
N CYS A 180 6.71 4.08 3.62
CA CYS A 180 6.14 4.75 2.46
C CYS A 180 5.90 6.24 2.69
N TRP A 181 5.99 7.02 1.62
CA TRP A 181 5.67 8.44 1.56
C TRP A 181 4.74 8.67 0.38
N HIS A 182 3.46 8.87 0.65
CA HIS A 182 2.48 9.27 -0.35
C HIS A 182 2.53 10.79 -0.54
N SER A 183 2.63 11.27 -1.76
CA SER A 183 2.79 12.69 -2.03
C SER A 183 2.14 13.14 -3.33
N ASN A 184 1.51 14.32 -3.27
CA ASN A 184 1.09 15.11 -4.42
C ASN A 184 2.03 16.31 -4.67
N TYR A 185 3.25 16.27 -4.14
CA TYR A 185 4.20 17.39 -4.15
C TYR A 185 4.61 17.81 -5.57
N LEU A 186 4.72 16.84 -6.47
CA LEU A 186 5.10 17.10 -7.87
C LEU A 186 3.87 17.41 -8.71
N LYS A 187 3.93 18.51 -9.48
CA LYS A 187 2.90 18.83 -10.47
C LYS A 187 3.01 17.94 -11.71
N ASP A 188 4.22 17.61 -12.07
CA ASP A 188 4.58 16.78 -13.21
C ASP A 188 5.58 15.71 -12.78
N PRO A 189 5.08 14.59 -12.23
CA PRO A 189 5.92 13.46 -11.83
C PRO A 189 6.66 12.83 -13.01
N GLU A 190 6.06 12.85 -14.19
CA GLU A 190 6.60 12.20 -15.39
C GLU A 190 7.92 12.84 -15.82
N THR A 191 7.92 14.17 -15.99
CA THR A 191 9.13 14.91 -16.28
C THR A 191 10.16 14.81 -15.15
N PHE A 192 9.70 14.88 -13.90
CA PHE A 192 10.61 14.83 -12.76
C PHE A 192 11.34 13.48 -12.65
N PHE A 193 10.63 12.38 -12.85
CA PHE A 193 11.17 11.02 -12.80
C PHE A 193 11.56 10.48 -14.17
N SER A 194 11.60 11.30 -15.22
CA SER A 194 12.10 10.85 -16.53
C SER A 194 13.47 10.20 -16.39
N PRO A 195 13.84 9.18 -17.20
CA PRO A 195 15.09 8.46 -17.06
C PRO A 195 16.30 9.36 -16.97
N GLU A 196 16.34 10.40 -17.80
CA GLU A 196 17.44 11.36 -17.83
C GLU A 196 17.53 12.17 -16.53
N ASN A 197 16.41 12.73 -16.06
CA ASN A 197 16.37 13.53 -14.84
C ASN A 197 16.69 12.69 -13.61
N PHE A 198 16.04 11.53 -13.50
CA PHE A 198 16.25 10.62 -12.38
C PHE A 198 17.71 10.19 -12.29
N TYR A 199 18.33 9.80 -13.42
CA TYR A 199 19.74 9.43 -13.45
C TYR A 199 20.66 10.56 -13.00
N LYS A 200 20.38 11.81 -13.40
CA LYS A 200 21.17 13.00 -12.99
C LYS A 200 21.01 13.35 -11.51
N MET A 201 19.85 13.09 -10.92
CA MET A 201 19.51 13.49 -9.57
C MET A 201 19.71 12.39 -8.52
N ARG A 202 19.73 11.12 -8.90
CA ARG A 202 19.85 10.02 -7.94
C ARG A 202 21.25 9.86 -7.39
N VAL A 203 21.34 9.57 -6.08
CA VAL A 203 22.53 9.13 -5.36
C VAL A 203 22.16 7.91 -4.55
N ASP A 204 22.75 6.76 -4.87
CA ASP A 204 22.42 5.49 -4.23
C ASP A 204 23.61 4.50 -4.29
N ARG A 205 23.41 3.32 -3.69
CA ARG A 205 24.38 2.22 -3.68
C ARG A 205 23.93 1.00 -4.49
N PHE A 206 22.81 1.13 -5.22
CA PHE A 206 22.26 0.02 -5.99
C PHE A 206 22.99 -0.14 -7.34
N LYS A 207 23.35 -1.38 -7.66
CA LYS A 207 23.92 -1.71 -8.97
C LYS A 207 22.84 -1.72 -10.07
N ASN A 208 21.61 -2.12 -9.72
CA ASN A 208 20.52 -2.31 -10.65
C ASN A 208 19.44 -1.25 -10.43
N ALA A 209 18.93 -0.70 -11.52
CA ALA A 209 17.72 0.13 -11.56
C ALA A 209 16.82 -0.40 -12.67
N THR A 210 15.54 -0.56 -12.35
CA THR A 210 14.51 -0.94 -13.33
C THR A 210 13.59 0.25 -13.54
N TYR A 211 13.31 0.53 -14.79
CA TYR A 211 12.43 1.60 -15.23
C TYR A 211 11.28 0.98 -16.03
N VAL A 212 10.05 1.23 -15.66
CA VAL A 212 8.88 0.77 -16.41
C VAL A 212 8.01 1.97 -16.75
N THR A 213 7.68 2.10 -18.02
CA THR A 213 6.85 3.15 -18.57
C THR A 213 5.70 2.54 -19.36
N ASN A 214 4.58 3.25 -19.42
CA ASN A 214 3.43 2.88 -20.23
C ASN A 214 3.18 3.96 -21.26
N LYS A 215 2.81 3.58 -22.49
CA LYS A 215 2.44 4.51 -23.52
C LYS A 215 1.09 5.17 -23.19
N VAL A 216 0.97 6.47 -23.45
CA VAL A 216 -0.24 7.27 -23.30
C VAL A 216 -0.37 8.15 -24.54
N GLY A 217 -1.46 7.98 -25.31
CA GLY A 217 -1.59 8.65 -26.58
C GLY A 217 -0.61 8.16 -27.64
N SER A 218 -0.34 8.99 -28.61
CA SER A 218 0.54 8.66 -29.75
C SER A 218 2.02 8.78 -29.41
N GLU A 219 2.41 9.76 -28.60
CA GLU A 219 3.81 10.15 -28.38
C GLU A 219 4.26 10.18 -26.91
N ASP A 220 3.34 10.18 -25.96
CA ASP A 220 3.64 10.33 -24.54
C ASP A 220 3.81 8.99 -23.81
N TYR A 221 4.60 9.04 -22.73
CA TYR A 221 4.82 7.91 -21.81
C TYR A 221 4.67 8.34 -20.37
N GLU A 222 3.91 7.57 -19.61
CA GLU A 222 3.81 7.69 -18.16
C GLU A 222 4.69 6.68 -17.45
N ILE A 223 5.34 7.11 -16.37
CA ILE A 223 6.14 6.24 -15.52
C ILE A 223 5.20 5.40 -14.66
N ASP A 224 5.30 4.08 -14.80
CA ASP A 224 4.63 3.14 -13.90
C ASP A 224 5.40 3.05 -12.58
N TYR A 225 6.66 2.66 -12.65
CA TYR A 225 7.54 2.66 -11.49
C TYR A 225 9.02 2.73 -11.84
N VAL A 226 9.79 3.20 -10.86
CA VAL A 226 11.24 3.06 -10.81
C VAL A 226 11.59 2.20 -9.61
N ALA A 227 12.41 1.19 -9.79
CA ALA A 227 12.86 0.31 -8.72
C ALA A 227 14.39 0.26 -8.65
N LEU A 228 14.93 0.28 -7.43
CA LEU A 228 16.35 0.17 -7.14
C LEU A 228 16.62 -1.08 -6.29
N GLY A 229 17.48 -1.96 -6.79
CA GLY A 229 17.75 -3.27 -6.18
C GLY A 229 16.72 -4.33 -6.59
N LYS A 230 16.66 -5.41 -5.82
CA LYS A 230 15.71 -6.53 -5.98
C LYS A 230 14.89 -6.71 -4.71
N ARG A 231 13.68 -7.26 -4.83
CA ARG A 231 12.82 -7.55 -3.66
C ARG A 231 13.46 -8.49 -2.64
N SER A 232 14.43 -9.31 -3.06
CA SER A 232 15.20 -10.20 -2.18
C SER A 232 16.36 -9.51 -1.47
N ASP A 233 16.67 -8.28 -1.81
CA ASP A 233 17.77 -7.54 -1.21
C ASP A 233 17.42 -7.12 0.23
N LYS A 234 18.44 -6.70 0.98
CA LYS A 234 18.26 -6.17 2.34
C LYS A 234 17.40 -4.92 2.37
N VAL A 235 17.53 -4.09 1.34
CA VAL A 235 16.69 -2.93 1.06
C VAL A 235 16.35 -2.92 -0.42
N PHE A 236 15.10 -2.63 -0.70
CA PHE A 236 14.58 -2.44 -2.05
C PHE A 236 13.80 -1.13 -2.06
N VAL A 237 14.06 -0.26 -3.04
CA VAL A 237 13.39 1.05 -3.14
C VAL A 237 12.51 1.06 -4.38
N ARG A 238 11.30 1.57 -4.23
CA ARG A 238 10.38 1.82 -5.34
C ARG A 238 9.84 3.24 -5.29
N ILE A 239 9.70 3.83 -6.46
CA ILE A 239 8.98 5.08 -6.67
C ILE A 239 7.96 4.82 -7.77
N TYR A 240 6.70 5.06 -7.50
CA TYR A 240 5.63 4.71 -8.43
C TYR A 240 4.37 5.56 -8.23
N GLN A 241 3.55 5.60 -9.27
CA GLN A 241 2.28 6.30 -9.25
C GLN A 241 1.25 5.50 -8.44
N LYS A 242 1.10 5.85 -7.16
CA LYS A 242 0.22 5.13 -6.22
C LYS A 242 -1.25 5.20 -6.62
N THR A 243 -1.68 6.31 -7.20
CA THR A 243 -3.06 6.47 -7.69
C THR A 243 -3.38 5.39 -8.73
N ARG A 244 -2.51 5.20 -9.71
CA ARG A 244 -2.66 4.18 -10.76
C ARG A 244 -2.64 2.77 -10.18
N GLU A 245 -1.69 2.47 -9.28
CA GLU A 245 -1.61 1.17 -8.62
C GLU A 245 -2.92 0.81 -7.89
N VAL A 246 -3.51 1.77 -7.18
CA VAL A 246 -4.80 1.55 -6.49
C VAL A 246 -5.92 1.27 -7.49
N ILE A 247 -5.95 1.99 -8.60
CA ILE A 247 -7.00 1.86 -9.63
C ILE A 247 -6.89 0.51 -10.35
N GLU A 248 -5.71 0.16 -10.85
CA GLU A 248 -5.54 -0.98 -11.75
C GLU A 248 -5.18 -2.30 -11.03
N GLN A 249 -4.32 -2.24 -10.02
CA GLN A 249 -3.69 -3.43 -9.46
C GLN A 249 -4.18 -3.81 -8.06
N ASN A 250 -4.57 -2.84 -7.22
CA ASN A 250 -4.86 -3.08 -5.81
C ASN A 250 -6.33 -2.88 -5.44
N TYR A 251 -6.80 -3.69 -4.48
CA TYR A 251 -8.12 -3.55 -3.87
C TYR A 251 -8.05 -2.69 -2.60
N LYS A 252 -7.49 -1.47 -2.73
CA LYS A 252 -7.30 -0.54 -1.62
C LYS A 252 -7.95 0.82 -1.89
N PRO A 253 -9.24 0.88 -2.34
CA PRO A 253 -9.88 2.16 -2.69
C PRO A 253 -10.01 3.11 -1.50
N TRP A 254 -9.90 2.60 -0.28
CA TRP A 254 -9.91 3.38 0.95
C TRP A 254 -8.79 4.43 1.00
N PHE A 255 -7.73 4.30 0.20
CA PHE A 255 -6.71 5.34 0.06
C PHE A 255 -7.28 6.64 -0.49
N PHE A 256 -8.26 6.61 -1.39
CA PHE A 256 -8.88 7.83 -1.92
C PHE A 256 -9.53 8.65 -0.80
N GLN A 257 -10.19 7.97 0.14
CA GLN A 257 -10.76 8.64 1.31
C GLN A 257 -9.70 9.23 2.24
N ILE A 258 -8.62 8.48 2.51
CA ILE A 258 -7.50 8.96 3.33
C ILE A 258 -6.80 10.15 2.68
N TRP A 259 -6.56 10.10 1.38
CA TRP A 259 -5.91 11.20 0.67
C TRP A 259 -6.78 12.47 0.64
N GLU A 260 -8.09 12.34 0.44
CA GLU A 260 -9.02 13.47 0.50
C GLU A 260 -9.04 14.09 1.91
N MET A 261 -9.24 13.28 2.95
CA MET A 261 -9.25 13.74 4.36
C MET A 261 -7.97 14.48 4.74
N ASN A 262 -6.85 14.08 4.15
CA ASN A 262 -5.56 14.71 4.38
C ASN A 262 -5.19 15.79 3.35
N GLY A 263 -6.07 16.14 2.42
CA GLY A 263 -5.85 17.19 1.43
C GLY A 263 -4.79 16.89 0.37
N LEU A 264 -4.48 15.61 0.09
CA LEU A 264 -3.61 15.24 -1.04
C LEU A 264 -4.35 15.27 -2.35
N ILE A 265 -5.64 14.97 -2.33
CA ILE A 265 -6.53 15.02 -3.48
C ILE A 265 -7.78 15.83 -3.14
N SER A 266 -8.41 16.40 -4.14
CA SER A 266 -9.69 17.11 -4.03
C SER A 266 -10.87 16.13 -4.09
N LYS A 267 -12.07 16.62 -3.81
CA LYS A 267 -13.32 15.87 -4.05
C LYS A 267 -13.50 15.52 -5.53
N TYR A 268 -13.08 16.42 -6.42
CA TYR A 268 -13.07 16.18 -7.86
C TYR A 268 -12.14 15.04 -8.24
N ASP A 269 -10.89 15.06 -7.78
CA ASP A 269 -9.94 13.97 -8.03
C ASP A 269 -10.51 12.62 -7.57
N LYS A 270 -11.06 12.58 -6.35
CA LYS A 270 -11.67 11.38 -5.79
C LYS A 270 -12.82 10.87 -6.64
N TRP A 271 -13.71 11.76 -7.10
CA TRP A 271 -14.83 11.42 -7.96
C TRP A 271 -14.36 10.77 -9.27
N VAL A 272 -13.34 11.33 -9.91
CA VAL A 272 -12.72 10.75 -11.13
C VAL A 272 -12.07 9.41 -10.83
N TYR A 273 -11.32 9.29 -9.74
CA TYR A 273 -10.62 8.05 -9.36
C TYR A 273 -11.59 6.90 -9.03
N GLU A 274 -12.74 7.19 -8.41
CA GLU A 274 -13.78 6.20 -8.17
C GLU A 274 -14.30 5.59 -9.48
N ARG A 275 -14.51 6.39 -10.52
CA ARG A 275 -14.93 5.92 -11.85
C ARG A 275 -13.85 5.08 -12.54
N CYS A 276 -12.61 5.55 -12.51
CA CYS A 276 -11.46 4.78 -13.01
C CYS A 276 -11.33 3.44 -12.28
N TYR A 277 -11.49 3.43 -10.95
CA TYR A 277 -11.44 2.22 -10.12
C TYR A 277 -12.54 1.22 -10.48
N GLN A 278 -13.75 1.70 -10.77
CA GLN A 278 -14.86 0.84 -11.21
C GLN A 278 -14.60 0.19 -12.57
N LYS A 279 -13.87 0.86 -13.45
CA LYS A 279 -13.46 0.35 -14.78
C LYS A 279 -12.15 -0.42 -14.75
N ARG A 280 -11.38 -0.34 -13.65
CA ARG A 280 -10.02 -0.89 -13.55
C ARG A 280 -9.09 -0.39 -14.65
N ASN A 281 -9.27 0.84 -15.04
CA ASN A 281 -8.57 1.45 -16.16
C ASN A 281 -8.15 2.88 -15.79
N TRP A 282 -6.84 3.10 -15.72
CA TRP A 282 -6.27 4.42 -15.43
C TRP A 282 -6.50 5.41 -16.58
N PHE A 283 -6.47 4.93 -17.83
CA PHE A 283 -6.72 5.77 -18.99
C PHE A 283 -8.13 6.35 -19.00
N TYR A 284 -9.12 5.68 -18.44
CA TYR A 284 -10.50 6.14 -18.31
C TYR A 284 -10.63 7.50 -17.60
N ARG A 285 -9.58 8.01 -16.96
CA ARG A 285 -9.57 9.32 -16.29
C ARG A 285 -9.96 10.49 -17.22
N TYR A 286 -9.61 10.42 -18.48
CA TYR A 286 -9.96 11.47 -19.43
C TYR A 286 -11.47 11.45 -19.73
N THR A 287 -12.03 10.28 -19.97
CA THR A 287 -13.48 10.08 -20.10
C THR A 287 -14.23 10.51 -18.84
N ALA A 288 -13.76 10.06 -17.66
CA ALA A 288 -14.38 10.43 -16.39
C ALA A 288 -14.34 11.94 -16.10
N ARG A 289 -13.29 12.63 -16.54
CA ARG A 289 -13.20 14.10 -16.45
C ARG A 289 -14.26 14.78 -17.35
N LEU A 290 -14.50 14.25 -18.54
CA LEU A 290 -15.58 14.74 -19.43
C LEU A 290 -16.97 14.40 -18.87
N GLU A 291 -17.16 13.23 -18.25
CA GLU A 291 -18.39 12.90 -17.51
C GLU A 291 -18.62 13.92 -16.39
N PHE A 292 -17.58 14.27 -15.64
CA PHE A 292 -17.67 15.31 -14.60
C PHE A 292 -18.06 16.67 -15.19
N PHE A 293 -17.48 17.04 -16.32
CA PHE A 293 -17.84 18.27 -17.01
C PHE A 293 -19.32 18.28 -17.42
N LEU A 294 -19.87 17.15 -17.93
CA LEU A 294 -21.29 17.06 -18.25
C LEU A 294 -22.21 17.19 -17.03
N GLU A 295 -21.83 16.60 -15.92
CA GLU A 295 -22.64 16.67 -14.68
C GLU A 295 -22.59 18.06 -14.03
N HIS A 296 -21.50 18.81 -14.23
CA HIS A 296 -21.20 20.01 -13.45
C HIS A 296 -20.82 21.26 -14.29
N GLY A 297 -20.52 21.09 -15.55
CA GLY A 297 -20.22 22.19 -16.47
C GLY A 297 -21.47 22.82 -17.05
N GLN A 298 -21.37 24.05 -17.55
CA GLN A 298 -22.51 24.80 -18.05
C GLN A 298 -22.29 25.45 -19.43
N ASP A 299 -21.21 25.12 -20.13
CA ASP A 299 -21.00 25.63 -21.50
C ASP A 299 -21.86 24.81 -22.48
N PRO A 300 -22.92 25.40 -23.11
CA PRO A 300 -23.84 24.65 -23.96
C PRO A 300 -23.16 24.02 -25.18
N TYR A 301 -22.18 24.73 -25.78
CA TYR A 301 -21.44 24.24 -26.95
C TYR A 301 -20.63 22.98 -26.61
N TYR A 302 -19.78 23.04 -25.57
CA TYR A 302 -18.98 21.92 -25.17
C TYR A 302 -19.82 20.81 -24.55
N THR A 303 -20.90 21.11 -23.85
CA THR A 303 -21.82 20.10 -23.29
C THR A 303 -22.38 19.20 -24.39
N ASN A 304 -22.85 19.77 -25.50
CA ASN A 304 -23.36 18.96 -26.61
C ASN A 304 -22.26 18.16 -27.31
N TYR A 305 -21.11 18.77 -27.53
CA TYR A 305 -19.94 18.09 -28.12
C TYR A 305 -19.45 16.92 -27.28
N VAL A 306 -19.26 17.11 -25.96
CA VAL A 306 -18.84 16.06 -25.03
C VAL A 306 -19.90 14.97 -24.94
N ARG A 307 -21.19 15.29 -24.96
CA ARG A 307 -22.28 14.28 -24.96
C ARG A 307 -22.15 13.34 -26.15
N GLN A 308 -21.95 13.87 -27.34
CA GLN A 308 -21.81 13.10 -28.58
C GLN A 308 -20.59 12.14 -28.53
N ILE A 309 -19.51 12.56 -27.85
CA ILE A 309 -18.33 11.72 -27.64
C ILE A 309 -18.65 10.57 -26.64
N LEU A 310 -19.32 10.89 -25.54
CA LEU A 310 -19.57 9.92 -24.47
C LEU A 310 -20.67 8.90 -24.82
N ASP A 311 -21.64 9.28 -25.65
CA ASP A 311 -22.67 8.36 -26.16
C ASP A 311 -22.22 7.58 -27.42
N GLY A 312 -21.03 7.89 -27.94
CA GLY A 312 -20.42 7.19 -29.09
C GLY A 312 -20.92 7.64 -30.46
N THR A 313 -21.74 8.70 -30.54
CA THR A 313 -22.18 9.27 -31.83
C THR A 313 -21.07 10.03 -32.54
N LEU A 314 -20.06 10.49 -31.81
CA LEU A 314 -18.86 11.11 -32.33
C LEU A 314 -17.60 10.39 -31.78
N THR A 315 -16.79 9.85 -32.70
CA THR A 315 -15.49 9.27 -32.35
C THR A 315 -14.40 10.30 -32.53
N ILE A 316 -13.51 10.42 -31.56
CA ILE A 316 -12.32 11.27 -31.61
C ILE A 316 -11.06 10.46 -31.27
N GLU A 317 -9.92 10.93 -31.77
CA GLU A 317 -8.61 10.35 -31.46
C GLU A 317 -8.26 10.54 -29.99
N GLU A 318 -7.44 9.61 -29.46
CA GLU A 318 -6.99 9.60 -28.06
C GLU A 318 -6.36 10.93 -27.63
N ASP A 319 -5.47 11.49 -28.45
CA ASP A 319 -4.83 12.78 -28.18
C ASP A 319 -5.82 13.95 -28.17
N ALA A 320 -6.88 13.88 -28.99
CA ALA A 320 -7.95 14.87 -28.98
C ALA A 320 -8.79 14.77 -27.69
N LEU A 321 -9.05 13.56 -27.21
CA LEU A 321 -9.74 13.30 -25.93
C LEU A 321 -8.94 13.89 -24.75
N ILE A 322 -7.63 13.67 -24.72
CA ILE A 322 -6.73 14.20 -23.71
C ILE A 322 -6.78 15.74 -23.71
N ARG A 323 -6.57 16.35 -24.87
CA ARG A 323 -6.60 17.82 -25.01
C ARG A 323 -7.94 18.42 -24.61
N LEU A 324 -9.05 17.77 -24.98
CA LEU A 324 -10.38 18.23 -24.61
C LEU A 324 -10.59 18.18 -23.09
N ALA A 325 -10.24 17.07 -22.45
CA ALA A 325 -10.33 16.93 -21.00
C ALA A 325 -9.46 17.99 -20.28
N ASP A 326 -8.24 18.25 -20.76
CA ASP A 326 -7.35 19.28 -20.20
C ASP A 326 -7.84 20.70 -20.41
N LYS A 327 -8.63 20.93 -21.47
CA LYS A 327 -9.25 22.22 -21.74
C LYS A 327 -10.45 22.50 -20.82
N LEU A 328 -11.29 21.50 -20.59
CA LEU A 328 -12.59 21.66 -19.94
C LEU A 328 -12.57 21.43 -18.41
N THR A 329 -11.54 20.77 -17.89
CA THR A 329 -11.49 20.38 -16.47
C THR A 329 -10.10 20.56 -15.88
N PRO A 330 -10.00 20.69 -14.54
CA PRO A 330 -8.70 20.77 -13.87
C PRO A 330 -7.84 19.52 -14.11
N LYS A 331 -6.52 19.70 -14.07
CA LYS A 331 -5.59 18.57 -14.00
C LYS A 331 -5.74 17.87 -12.64
N LEU A 332 -5.63 16.54 -12.67
CA LEU A 332 -5.73 15.72 -11.47
C LEU A 332 -4.47 15.82 -10.60
N ASN A 333 -4.66 15.68 -9.29
CA ASN A 333 -3.57 15.59 -8.33
C ASN A 333 -3.13 14.13 -8.18
N TYR A 334 -2.05 13.74 -8.84
CA TYR A 334 -1.50 12.39 -8.75
C TYR A 334 -0.78 12.17 -7.42
N VAL A 335 -0.97 11.00 -6.83
CA VAL A 335 -0.24 10.59 -5.64
C VAL A 335 0.87 9.63 -6.02
N VAL A 336 2.11 10.09 -5.82
CA VAL A 336 3.32 9.28 -5.97
C VAL A 336 3.67 8.64 -4.63
N ASN A 337 4.13 7.40 -4.64
CA ASN A 337 4.71 6.74 -3.48
C ASN A 337 6.22 6.58 -3.63
N VAL A 338 6.96 6.98 -2.59
CA VAL A 338 8.36 6.59 -2.38
C VAL A 338 8.35 5.52 -1.30
N GLU A 339 8.81 4.31 -1.61
CA GLU A 339 8.73 3.16 -0.72
C GLU A 339 10.11 2.53 -0.51
N TYR A 340 10.46 2.27 0.75
CA TYR A 340 11.62 1.50 1.14
C TYR A 340 11.17 0.21 1.82
N GLN A 341 11.32 -0.90 1.12
CA GLN A 341 11.17 -2.21 1.71
C GLN A 341 12.48 -2.58 2.43
N THR A 342 12.40 -2.86 3.71
CA THR A 342 13.56 -3.26 4.51
C THR A 342 13.34 -4.67 5.08
N MET A 343 14.37 -5.51 4.99
CA MET A 343 14.37 -6.84 5.59
C MET A 343 15.19 -6.82 6.88
N ARG A 344 14.89 -7.73 7.82
CA ARG A 344 15.64 -7.87 9.07
C ARG A 344 17.16 -7.86 8.92
N ARG A 345 17.68 -8.40 7.80
CA ARG A 345 19.11 -8.38 7.49
C ARG A 345 19.69 -6.96 7.40
N HIS A 346 18.83 -5.97 7.07
CA HIS A 346 19.22 -4.57 6.99
C HIS A 346 19.51 -4.01 8.39
N SER A 347 18.57 -4.16 9.33
CA SER A 347 18.72 -3.63 10.68
C SER A 347 19.94 -4.23 11.41
N LYS A 348 20.25 -5.51 11.16
CA LYS A 348 21.46 -6.15 11.67
C LYS A 348 22.78 -5.59 11.11
N SER A 349 22.74 -5.02 9.91
CA SER A 349 23.97 -4.59 9.19
C SER A 349 24.49 -3.23 9.64
N TYR A 350 23.71 -2.45 10.41
CA TYR A 350 24.01 -1.06 10.68
C TYR A 350 24.20 -0.70 12.13
N ASP A 351 24.10 -1.65 13.05
CA ASP A 351 24.15 -1.41 14.51
C ASP A 351 23.30 -0.22 14.99
N LEU A 352 22.33 0.18 14.16
CA LEU A 352 21.43 1.31 14.45
C LEU A 352 20.54 1.06 15.67
N ILE A 353 20.36 -0.21 16.00
CA ILE A 353 19.59 -0.65 17.15
C ILE A 353 20.47 -1.63 17.90
N PRO A 354 20.73 -1.40 19.19
CA PRO A 354 21.54 -2.31 20.00
C PRO A 354 20.80 -3.65 20.16
N PHE A 355 21.14 -4.61 19.30
CA PHE A 355 20.51 -5.93 19.27
C PHE A 355 21.12 -6.92 20.26
N LYS A 356 22.05 -6.49 21.09
CA LYS A 356 22.69 -7.37 22.05
C LYS A 356 21.71 -7.76 23.14
N ASP A 357 21.42 -9.05 23.19
CA ASP A 357 20.81 -9.77 24.30
C ASP A 357 19.37 -9.33 24.71
N HIS A 358 18.44 -9.41 23.76
CA HIS A 358 17.03 -9.12 24.05
C HIS A 358 16.27 -10.28 24.70
N ARG A 359 16.80 -11.51 24.65
CA ARG A 359 16.13 -12.71 25.17
C ARG A 359 15.75 -12.59 26.64
N ASN A 360 16.54 -11.89 27.42
CA ASN A 360 16.34 -11.75 28.87
C ASN A 360 15.58 -10.47 29.29
N LYS A 361 15.13 -9.65 28.34
CA LYS A 361 14.51 -8.33 28.63
C LYS A 361 13.03 -8.24 28.31
N GLY A 362 12.35 -9.37 28.14
CA GLY A 362 10.94 -9.46 27.76
C GLY A 362 10.73 -9.78 26.29
N GLU A 363 9.71 -10.54 26.00
CA GLU A 363 9.42 -11.14 24.70
C GLU A 363 9.32 -10.12 23.54
N CYS A 364 8.79 -8.91 23.79
CA CYS A 364 8.56 -7.87 22.78
C CYS A 364 9.60 -6.74 22.80
N LYS A 365 10.63 -6.79 23.66
CA LYS A 365 11.60 -5.70 23.83
C LYS A 365 12.21 -5.26 22.49
N ARG A 366 12.58 -6.21 21.65
CA ARG A 366 13.17 -5.94 20.34
C ARG A 366 12.26 -5.18 19.40
N ILE A 367 10.97 -5.52 19.37
CA ILE A 367 9.99 -4.81 18.52
C ILE A 367 9.82 -3.38 18.99
N TYR A 368 9.70 -3.17 20.29
CA TYR A 368 9.57 -1.81 20.84
C TYR A 368 10.83 -0.97 20.58
N ASP A 369 12.02 -1.53 20.80
CA ASP A 369 13.28 -0.85 20.46
C ASP A 369 13.35 -0.50 18.96
N TYR A 370 12.87 -1.38 18.08
CA TYR A 370 12.78 -1.10 16.65
C TYR A 370 11.82 0.07 16.36
N LEU A 371 10.63 0.03 16.94
CA LEU A 371 9.60 1.07 16.72
C LEU A 371 10.04 2.42 17.29
N ASP A 372 10.71 2.46 18.42
CA ASP A 372 11.17 3.70 19.06
C ASP A 372 12.33 4.33 18.29
N ASN A 373 13.14 3.54 17.60
CA ASN A 373 14.30 4.02 16.83
C ASN A 373 14.01 4.20 15.32
N ARG A 374 12.75 4.19 14.90
CA ARG A 374 12.36 4.32 13.48
C ARG A 374 12.93 5.56 12.81
N LYS A 375 13.02 6.69 13.55
CA LYS A 375 13.59 7.92 12.99
C LYS A 375 15.03 7.72 12.53
N LEU A 376 15.86 7.04 13.29
CA LEU A 376 17.25 6.74 12.90
C LEU A 376 17.30 5.88 11.63
N ILE A 377 16.41 4.90 11.53
CA ILE A 377 16.31 4.03 10.37
C ILE A 377 15.92 4.84 9.13
N ILE A 378 14.90 5.69 9.24
CA ILE A 378 14.41 6.56 8.16
C ILE A 378 15.51 7.54 7.72
N ASP A 379 16.18 8.19 8.66
CA ASP A 379 17.28 9.11 8.36
C ASP A 379 18.42 8.39 7.61
N TYR A 380 18.75 7.16 8.03
CA TYR A 380 19.74 6.35 7.33
C TYR A 380 19.28 5.96 5.91
N LEU A 381 18.04 5.48 5.74
CA LEU A 381 17.48 5.09 4.46
C LEU A 381 17.49 6.26 3.46
N THR A 382 17.01 7.42 3.89
CA THR A 382 16.83 8.61 3.04
C THR A 382 18.09 9.45 2.85
N GLU A 383 19.17 9.15 3.55
CA GLU A 383 20.45 9.82 3.41
C GLU A 383 21.54 8.93 2.81
N ARG A 384 21.64 7.66 3.26
CA ARG A 384 22.76 6.76 2.96
C ARG A 384 22.43 5.69 1.95
N VAL A 385 21.18 5.26 1.86
CA VAL A 385 20.77 4.19 0.94
C VAL A 385 20.38 4.75 -0.41
N PHE A 386 19.45 5.69 -0.42
CA PHE A 386 19.00 6.38 -1.62
C PHE A 386 18.58 7.81 -1.29
N LYS A 387 18.95 8.75 -2.13
CA LYS A 387 18.53 10.15 -2.04
C LYS A 387 18.49 10.82 -3.40
N MET A 388 17.78 11.94 -3.49
CA MET A 388 17.73 12.77 -4.68
C MET A 388 18.30 14.17 -4.42
N VAL A 389 19.17 14.61 -5.34
CA VAL A 389 19.93 15.85 -5.25
C VAL A 389 19.62 16.78 -6.40
N GLU A 390 19.99 18.04 -6.27
CA GLU A 390 19.84 19.03 -7.33
C GLU A 390 20.78 18.76 -8.52
N LYS A 391 20.36 19.21 -9.70
CA LYS A 391 21.19 19.21 -10.90
C LYS A 391 22.12 20.43 -10.85
N THR A 392 23.32 20.24 -10.32
CA THR A 392 24.36 21.29 -10.28
C THR A 392 25.55 20.88 -11.15
N GLY A 393 26.46 21.82 -11.43
CA GLY A 393 27.72 21.55 -12.16
C GLY A 393 28.74 20.71 -11.39
N ASP A 394 28.54 20.43 -10.10
CA ASP A 394 29.46 19.58 -9.34
C ASP A 394 29.41 18.13 -9.87
N SER A 395 30.56 17.63 -10.29
CA SER A 395 30.71 16.24 -10.80
C SER A 395 30.45 15.19 -9.72
N LYS A 396 30.67 15.53 -8.43
CA LYS A 396 30.50 14.62 -7.31
C LYS A 396 29.08 14.71 -6.74
N LYS A 397 28.15 13.96 -7.31
CA LYS A 397 26.71 13.98 -6.95
C LYS A 397 26.44 13.91 -5.44
N TYR A 398 27.23 13.17 -4.67
CA TYR A 398 27.02 13.02 -3.22
C TYR A 398 27.21 14.31 -2.40
N ARG A 399 27.90 15.32 -2.99
CA ARG A 399 28.12 16.64 -2.37
C ARG A 399 26.99 17.63 -2.67
N ARG A 400 26.18 17.34 -3.70
CA ARG A 400 25.10 18.23 -4.13
C ARG A 400 24.04 18.33 -3.06
N PRO A 401 23.38 19.50 -2.91
CA PRO A 401 22.26 19.65 -1.98
C PRO A 401 21.09 18.77 -2.40
N TYR A 402 20.23 18.42 -1.45
CA TYR A 402 18.98 17.73 -1.74
C TYR A 402 18.08 18.59 -2.62
N CYS A 403 17.41 17.98 -3.61
CA CYS A 403 16.37 18.67 -4.36
C CYS A 403 15.15 18.99 -3.47
N GLY A 404 14.32 19.94 -3.90
CA GLY A 404 13.15 20.39 -3.14
C GLY A 404 12.21 19.25 -2.71
N PHE A 405 11.94 18.33 -3.63
CA PHE A 405 11.14 17.12 -3.34
C PHE A 405 11.75 16.30 -2.19
N TRP A 406 13.06 16.07 -2.22
CA TRP A 406 13.73 15.26 -1.20
C TRP A 406 13.87 15.97 0.14
N LYS A 407 14.07 17.30 0.13
CA LYS A 407 14.03 18.13 1.35
C LYS A 407 12.67 18.01 2.04
N ALA A 408 11.57 18.13 1.27
CA ALA A 408 10.21 18.01 1.77
C ALA A 408 9.93 16.59 2.32
N LEU A 409 10.35 15.52 1.60
CA LEU A 409 10.23 14.15 2.08
C LEU A 409 10.94 13.97 3.44
N ARG A 410 12.18 14.40 3.57
CA ARG A 410 12.97 14.26 4.81
C ARG A 410 12.47 15.12 5.97
N SER A 411 11.81 16.24 5.69
CA SER A 411 11.20 17.09 6.71
C SER A 411 9.88 16.53 7.24
N THR A 412 9.31 15.53 6.57
CA THR A 412 8.06 14.91 7.01
C THR A 412 8.28 14.15 8.32
N ARG A 413 7.51 14.51 9.33
CA ARG A 413 7.62 13.88 10.65
C ARG A 413 7.20 12.40 10.58
N CYS A 414 7.96 11.54 11.23
CA CYS A 414 7.60 10.14 11.44
C CYS A 414 6.56 10.08 12.57
N ILE A 415 5.32 10.40 12.25
CA ILE A 415 4.19 10.30 13.18
C ILE A 415 3.38 9.09 12.74
N ASP A 416 3.01 8.23 13.70
CA ASP A 416 2.02 7.18 13.44
C ASP A 416 0.71 7.86 13.08
N MET A 417 0.25 7.65 11.86
CA MET A 417 -1.10 8.06 11.50
C MET A 417 -2.07 7.21 12.32
N LYS A 418 -2.78 7.87 13.23
CA LYS A 418 -3.82 7.26 14.03
C LYS A 418 -5.10 8.02 13.76
N MET A 419 -6.07 7.33 13.22
CA MET A 419 -7.39 7.90 12.93
C MET A 419 -8.26 7.91 14.17
N THR A 420 -9.10 8.93 14.28
CA THR A 420 -10.18 8.96 15.24
C THR A 420 -11.22 7.86 14.93
N PRO A 421 -12.04 7.42 15.89
CA PRO A 421 -13.09 6.44 15.63
C PRO A 421 -14.04 6.81 14.50
N ASP A 422 -14.37 8.10 14.35
CA ASP A 422 -15.24 8.58 13.28
C ASP A 422 -14.56 8.53 11.91
N GLU A 423 -13.29 8.90 11.83
CA GLU A 423 -12.49 8.75 10.60
C GLU A 423 -12.36 7.28 10.19
N VAL A 424 -12.09 6.38 11.14
CA VAL A 424 -12.06 4.92 10.88
C VAL A 424 -13.41 4.44 10.34
N LYS A 425 -14.51 4.88 10.93
CA LYS A 425 -15.86 4.54 10.47
C LYS A 425 -16.12 5.05 9.05
N LEU A 426 -15.70 6.28 8.75
CA LEU A 426 -15.82 6.88 7.41
C LEU A 426 -15.04 6.09 6.37
N VAL A 427 -13.76 5.83 6.62
CA VAL A 427 -12.88 5.06 5.72
C VAL A 427 -13.41 3.63 5.53
N ARG A 428 -13.88 2.99 6.60
CA ARG A 428 -14.45 1.63 6.55
C ARG A 428 -15.72 1.57 5.70
N ASN A 429 -16.65 2.49 5.92
CA ASN A 429 -17.89 2.54 5.14
C ASN A 429 -17.61 2.80 3.66
N TYR A 430 -16.69 3.70 3.36
CA TYR A 430 -16.26 4.00 2.02
C TYR A 430 -15.62 2.77 1.33
N ASN A 431 -14.68 2.12 1.99
CA ASN A 431 -14.06 0.89 1.48
C ASN A 431 -15.10 -0.20 1.20
N ARG A 432 -16.03 -0.40 2.14
CA ARG A 432 -17.10 -1.40 2.00
C ARG A 432 -18.00 -1.12 0.79
N LYS A 433 -18.40 0.14 0.59
CA LYS A 433 -19.23 0.54 -0.55
C LYS A 433 -18.56 0.18 -1.88
N LEU A 434 -17.34 0.64 -2.10
CA LEU A 434 -16.63 0.40 -3.37
C LEU A 434 -16.24 -1.07 -3.56
N SER A 435 -15.86 -1.78 -2.50
CA SER A 435 -15.51 -3.19 -2.57
C SER A 435 -16.73 -4.05 -2.93
N VAL A 436 -17.89 -3.78 -2.33
CA VAL A 436 -19.14 -4.51 -2.63
C VAL A 436 -19.57 -4.27 -4.08
N GLU A 437 -19.51 -3.03 -4.56
CA GLU A 437 -19.84 -2.70 -5.97
C GLU A 437 -18.89 -3.44 -6.95
N SER A 438 -17.59 -3.42 -6.65
CA SER A 438 -16.60 -4.14 -7.47
C SER A 438 -16.81 -5.65 -7.45
N MET A 439 -17.13 -6.24 -6.29
CA MET A 439 -17.43 -7.68 -6.17
C MET A 439 -18.69 -8.08 -6.92
N LYS A 440 -19.78 -7.29 -6.82
CA LYS A 440 -21.01 -7.53 -7.58
C LYS A 440 -20.76 -7.61 -9.08
N LYS A 441 -20.01 -6.65 -9.63
CA LYS A 441 -19.64 -6.64 -11.07
C LYS A 441 -18.86 -7.89 -11.47
N ARG A 442 -17.95 -8.38 -10.62
CA ARG A 442 -17.17 -9.60 -10.88
C ARG A 442 -18.04 -10.85 -10.88
N VAL A 443 -18.92 -10.99 -9.87
CA VAL A 443 -19.83 -12.13 -9.78
C VAL A 443 -20.71 -12.19 -11.04
N ILE A 444 -21.29 -11.06 -11.44
CA ILE A 444 -22.09 -10.97 -12.66
C ILE A 444 -21.25 -11.35 -13.90
N GLY A 445 -20.04 -10.78 -14.05
CA GLY A 445 -19.15 -11.10 -15.18
C GLY A 445 -18.77 -12.57 -15.22
N SER A 446 -18.45 -13.19 -14.08
CA SER A 446 -18.14 -14.61 -13.99
C SER A 446 -19.36 -15.48 -14.31
N ALA A 447 -20.55 -15.11 -13.85
CA ALA A 447 -21.79 -15.83 -14.15
C ALA A 447 -22.14 -15.76 -15.64
N VAL A 448 -21.97 -14.61 -16.28
CA VAL A 448 -22.16 -14.45 -17.75
C VAL A 448 -21.17 -15.32 -18.51
N THR A 449 -19.88 -15.30 -18.12
CA THR A 449 -18.84 -16.12 -18.75
C THR A 449 -19.17 -17.60 -18.62
N LEU A 450 -19.54 -18.07 -17.41
CA LEU A 450 -19.95 -19.44 -17.17
C LEU A 450 -21.14 -19.82 -18.06
N GLY A 451 -22.16 -18.95 -18.16
CA GLY A 451 -23.33 -19.19 -19.00
C GLY A 451 -22.99 -19.31 -20.49
N ILE A 452 -21.93 -18.66 -20.97
CA ILE A 452 -21.42 -18.80 -22.34
C ILE A 452 -20.79 -20.19 -22.55
N TYR A 453 -19.99 -20.65 -21.58
CA TYR A 453 -19.32 -21.96 -21.64
C TYR A 453 -20.27 -23.14 -21.44
N MET A 454 -21.44 -22.93 -20.86
CA MET A 454 -22.47 -23.99 -20.65
C MET A 454 -23.44 -24.13 -21.82
N ARG A 455 -23.39 -23.27 -22.84
CA ARG A 455 -24.13 -23.37 -24.10
C ARG A 455 -23.31 -24.12 -25.14
#